data_bdf9cada6b039bc2ed16567e92e34f04
#
_entry.id   bdf9cada6b039bc2ed16567e92e34f04
#
_cell.length_a   1.000
_cell.length_b   1.000
_cell.length_c   1.000
_cell.angle_alpha   90.00
_cell.angle_beta   90.00
_cell.angle_gamma   90.00
#
_symmetry.space_group_name_H-M   'P 1'
#
loop_
_entity.id
_entity.type
_entity.pdbx_description
1 polymer ?
#
loop_
_entity_poly.entity_id
_entity_poly.type
_entity_poly.pdbx_seq_one_letter_code
_entity_poly.pdbx_strand_id
1 'polypeptide(L)'
;MTFRIDPTRIDLAREFKANIYGRHSGDLQRILNAIRSEPQDGQYVLIREGRHGPWALAAYDPRPGQLPRRLGPVYASPEEAEWAVFKLRWKRFTGQDLPLD
;
A
#
# COMPACT_ATOMS: atom_id res chain seq x y z
N MET A 1 14.94 -11.43 -13.63
CA MET A 1 15.39 -11.27 -12.25
C MET A 1 14.31 -10.56 -11.45
N THR A 2 13.91 -11.14 -10.35
CA THR A 2 12.87 -10.56 -9.50
C THR A 2 13.47 -9.57 -8.53
N PHE A 3 12.96 -8.34 -8.51
CA PHE A 3 13.37 -7.35 -7.53
C PHE A 3 12.88 -7.77 -6.14
N ARG A 4 13.76 -7.69 -5.15
CA ARG A 4 13.42 -7.99 -3.75
C ARG A 4 13.58 -6.74 -2.91
N ILE A 5 12.61 -6.51 -2.02
CA ILE A 5 12.69 -5.42 -1.07
C ILE A 5 13.59 -5.84 0.09
N ASP A 6 14.57 -5.00 0.42
CA ASP A 6 15.43 -5.22 1.56
C ASP A 6 14.69 -4.77 2.83
N PRO A 7 14.32 -5.71 3.73
CA PRO A 7 13.55 -5.35 4.92
C PRO A 7 14.31 -4.50 5.94
N THR A 8 15.62 -4.31 5.76
CA THR A 8 16.41 -3.44 6.62
C THR A 8 16.34 -1.97 6.21
N ARG A 9 15.85 -1.68 4.99
CA ARG A 9 15.76 -0.31 4.47
C ARG A 9 14.53 0.42 4.99
N ILE A 10 14.44 0.53 6.31
CA ILE A 10 13.35 1.25 6.99
C ILE A 10 13.38 2.74 6.65
N ASP A 11 14.56 3.27 6.32
CA ASP A 11 14.72 4.64 5.88
C ASP A 11 13.84 4.98 4.67
N LEU A 12 13.67 4.02 3.75
CA LEU A 12 12.83 4.23 2.57
C LEU A 12 11.34 4.26 2.94
N ALA A 13 10.93 3.46 3.91
CA ALA A 13 9.57 3.49 4.40
C ALA A 13 9.27 4.82 5.10
N ARG A 14 10.22 5.34 5.88
CA ARG A 14 10.08 6.66 6.50
C ARG A 14 10.00 7.77 5.48
N GLU A 15 10.77 7.67 4.40
CA GLU A 15 10.71 8.62 3.29
C GLU A 15 9.30 8.65 2.68
N PHE A 16 8.71 7.48 2.45
CA PHE A 16 7.37 7.38 1.90
C PHE A 16 6.33 8.01 2.84
N LYS A 17 6.41 7.68 4.13
CA LYS A 17 5.47 8.20 5.14
C LYS A 17 5.54 9.73 5.23
N ALA A 18 6.73 10.28 5.12
CA ALA A 18 6.93 11.72 5.21
C ALA A 18 6.40 12.46 3.99
N ASN A 19 6.35 11.82 2.83
CA ASN A 19 5.96 12.49 1.58
C ASN A 19 5.29 11.50 0.62
N ILE A 20 4.06 11.12 0.95
CA ILE A 20 3.34 10.06 0.23
C ILE A 20 3.09 10.42 -1.24
N TYR A 21 2.76 11.67 -1.51
CA TYR A 21 2.44 12.13 -2.87
C TYR A 21 3.53 12.95 -3.53
N GLY A 22 4.68 13.12 -2.87
CA GLY A 22 5.76 13.91 -3.41
C GLY A 22 6.75 13.12 -4.25
N ARG A 23 7.91 13.72 -4.47
CA ARG A 23 9.01 13.04 -5.14
C ARG A 23 9.65 12.02 -4.20
N HIS A 24 10.02 10.88 -4.77
CA HIS A 24 10.66 9.82 -4.04
C HIS A 24 12.05 9.56 -4.59
N SER A 25 12.96 9.10 -3.72
CA SER A 25 14.30 8.69 -4.15
C SER A 25 14.20 7.54 -5.16
N GLY A 26 15.27 7.34 -5.94
CA GLY A 26 15.31 6.23 -6.90
C GLY A 26 15.12 4.88 -6.23
N ASP A 27 15.69 4.67 -5.05
CA ASP A 27 15.56 3.41 -4.32
C ASP A 27 14.12 3.19 -3.88
N LEU A 28 13.46 4.21 -3.33
CA LEU A 28 12.05 4.10 -2.95
C LEU A 28 11.16 3.89 -4.18
N GLN A 29 11.46 4.58 -5.29
CA GLN A 29 10.68 4.43 -6.51
C GLN A 29 10.72 2.99 -7.03
N ARG A 30 11.86 2.30 -6.90
CA ARG A 30 11.98 0.89 -7.28
C ARG A 30 11.06 0.01 -6.43
N ILE A 31 11.00 0.28 -5.12
CA ILE A 31 10.09 -0.45 -4.23
C ILE A 31 8.64 -0.22 -4.64
N LEU A 32 8.26 1.02 -4.88
CA LEU A 32 6.89 1.36 -5.26
C LEU A 32 6.50 0.70 -6.59
N ASN A 33 7.40 0.70 -7.56
CA ASN A 33 7.15 0.05 -8.84
C ASN A 33 6.98 -1.46 -8.68
N ALA A 34 7.78 -2.11 -7.86
CA ALA A 34 7.67 -3.54 -7.59
C ALA A 34 6.33 -3.89 -6.93
N ILE A 35 5.93 -3.10 -5.94
CA ILE A 35 4.67 -3.28 -5.24
C ILE A 35 3.48 -3.11 -6.19
N ARG A 36 3.51 -2.09 -7.03
CA ARG A 36 2.41 -1.76 -7.94
C ARG A 36 2.29 -2.72 -9.13
N SER A 37 3.31 -3.53 -9.39
CA SER A 37 3.29 -4.50 -10.48
C SER A 37 2.72 -5.86 -10.09
N GLU A 38 2.22 -6.01 -8.85
CA GLU A 38 1.58 -7.25 -8.41
C GLU A 38 0.35 -7.59 -9.24
N PRO A 39 0.04 -8.90 -9.37
CA PRO A 39 -1.23 -9.32 -9.97
C PRO A 39 -2.43 -8.72 -9.23
N GLN A 40 -3.49 -8.42 -9.95
CA GLN A 40 -4.68 -7.75 -9.39
C GLN A 40 -5.32 -8.49 -8.23
N ASP A 41 -5.29 -9.82 -8.26
CA ASP A 41 -5.88 -10.63 -7.19
C ASP A 41 -5.20 -10.46 -5.83
N GLY A 42 -4.03 -9.82 -5.81
CA GLY A 42 -3.32 -9.51 -4.58
C GLY A 42 -3.34 -8.03 -4.20
N GLN A 43 -4.03 -7.21 -4.97
CA GLN A 43 -3.95 -5.76 -4.78
C GLN A 43 -4.98 -5.22 -3.79
N TYR A 44 -4.55 -4.22 -3.04
CA TYR A 44 -5.44 -3.46 -2.17
C TYR A 44 -6.02 -2.28 -2.93
N VAL A 45 -7.25 -1.92 -2.59
CA VAL A 45 -7.92 -0.74 -3.12
C VAL A 45 -8.48 0.08 -1.97
N LEU A 46 -8.62 1.38 -2.19
CA LEU A 46 -9.19 2.30 -1.21
C LEU A 46 -10.50 2.83 -1.76
N ILE A 47 -11.58 2.67 -0.98
CA ILE A 47 -12.91 3.10 -1.36
C ILE A 47 -13.26 4.35 -0.55
N ARG A 48 -13.49 5.46 -1.23
CA ARG A 48 -13.91 6.69 -0.56
C ARG A 48 -15.38 6.60 -0.20
N GLU A 49 -15.66 6.77 1.08
CA GLU A 49 -17.01 6.71 1.63
C GLU A 49 -17.60 8.13 1.64
N GLY A 50 -18.10 8.57 0.52
CA GLY A 50 -18.68 9.90 0.42
C GLY A 50 -17.70 10.94 -0.08
N ARG A 51 -18.13 12.20 0.01
CA ARG A 51 -17.45 13.33 -0.64
C ARG A 51 -16.08 13.66 -0.04
N HIS A 52 -15.94 13.51 1.26
CA HIS A 52 -14.74 13.92 2.00
C HIS A 52 -14.08 12.76 2.74
N GLY A 53 -14.35 11.54 2.32
CA GLY A 53 -13.93 10.34 3.03
C GLY A 53 -14.99 9.89 4.02
N PRO A 54 -14.72 8.96 4.94
CA PRO A 54 -13.46 8.29 5.16
C PRO A 54 -13.07 7.33 4.03
N TRP A 55 -11.90 6.71 4.13
CA TRP A 55 -11.36 5.80 3.14
C TRP A 55 -11.35 4.38 3.70
N ALA A 56 -12.11 3.48 3.05
CA ALA A 56 -12.19 2.08 3.49
C ALA A 56 -11.17 1.23 2.75
N LEU A 57 -10.48 0.38 3.48
CA LEU A 57 -9.55 -0.58 2.90
C LEU A 57 -10.31 -1.77 2.35
N ALA A 58 -10.00 -2.17 1.12
CA ALA A 58 -10.60 -3.33 0.48
C ALA A 58 -9.55 -4.06 -0.35
N ALA A 59 -9.87 -5.28 -0.75
CA ALA A 59 -9.02 -6.07 -1.64
C ALA A 59 -9.77 -6.33 -2.94
N TYR A 60 -9.03 -6.27 -4.05
CA TYR A 60 -9.58 -6.57 -5.36
C TYR A 60 -10.04 -8.03 -5.43
N ASP A 61 -11.24 -8.24 -5.98
CA ASP A 61 -11.77 -9.59 -6.19
C ASP A 61 -11.66 -9.90 -7.70
N PRO A 62 -10.88 -10.91 -8.08
CA PRO A 62 -10.67 -11.23 -9.50
C PRO A 62 -11.87 -11.88 -10.18
N ARG A 63 -12.91 -12.26 -9.42
CA ARG A 63 -14.08 -12.90 -10.02
C ARG A 63 -14.91 -11.88 -10.80
N PRO A 64 -15.36 -12.22 -12.02
CA PRO A 64 -16.14 -11.30 -12.82
C PRO A 64 -17.39 -10.79 -12.10
N GLY A 65 -17.65 -9.48 -12.18
CA GLY A 65 -18.83 -8.86 -11.61
C GLY A 65 -18.81 -8.66 -10.11
N GLN A 66 -17.70 -8.97 -9.44
CA GLN A 66 -17.58 -8.79 -7.99
C GLN A 66 -17.04 -7.41 -7.65
N LEU A 67 -17.58 -6.80 -6.60
CA LEU A 67 -17.04 -5.58 -6.02
C LEU A 67 -15.83 -5.90 -5.15
N PRO A 68 -14.94 -4.92 -4.92
CA PRO A 68 -13.84 -5.13 -3.99
C PRO A 68 -14.35 -5.54 -2.61
N ARG A 69 -13.63 -6.47 -1.98
CA ARG A 69 -14.01 -7.00 -0.68
C ARG A 69 -13.47 -6.11 0.42
N ARG A 70 -14.36 -5.57 1.25
CA ARG A 70 -13.95 -4.72 2.38
C ARG A 70 -13.23 -5.56 3.43
N LEU A 71 -12.13 -5.01 3.96
CA LEU A 71 -11.30 -5.69 4.95
C LEU A 71 -11.55 -5.20 6.38
N GLY A 72 -12.36 -4.14 6.55
CA GLY A 72 -12.72 -3.60 7.85
C GLY A 72 -12.12 -2.25 8.19
N PRO A 73 -10.79 -2.04 8.09
CA PRO A 73 -10.19 -0.76 8.48
C PRO A 73 -10.69 0.41 7.64
N VAL A 74 -10.85 1.55 8.30
CA VAL A 74 -11.29 2.80 7.69
C VAL A 74 -10.35 3.91 8.19
N TYR A 75 -10.00 4.82 7.29
CA TYR A 75 -9.02 5.88 7.59
C TYR A 75 -9.61 7.25 7.31
N ALA A 76 -9.25 8.23 8.14
CA ALA A 76 -9.80 9.57 8.04
C ALA A 76 -9.25 10.36 6.85
N SER A 77 -8.03 10.07 6.41
CA SER A 77 -7.39 10.78 5.30
C SER A 77 -6.82 9.80 4.28
N PRO A 78 -6.67 10.25 3.00
CA PRO A 78 -6.04 9.39 2.00
C PRO A 78 -4.58 9.09 2.33
N GLU A 79 -3.87 9.99 2.99
CA GLU A 79 -2.47 9.76 3.39
C GLU A 79 -2.37 8.62 4.40
N GLU A 80 -3.24 8.62 5.41
CA GLU A 80 -3.29 7.52 6.38
C GLU A 80 -3.60 6.19 5.69
N ALA A 81 -4.55 6.20 4.75
CA ALA A 81 -4.94 5.02 4.02
C ALA A 81 -3.79 4.49 3.15
N GLU A 82 -3.10 5.37 2.44
CA GLU A 82 -1.96 4.97 1.60
C GLU A 82 -0.81 4.41 2.44
N TRP A 83 -0.55 5.00 3.60
CA TRP A 83 0.47 4.49 4.50
C TRP A 83 0.12 3.10 5.01
N ALA A 84 -1.15 2.87 5.38
CA ALA A 84 -1.59 1.56 5.82
C ALA A 84 -1.44 0.50 4.73
N VAL A 85 -1.78 0.84 3.49
CA VAL A 85 -1.59 -0.07 2.34
C VAL A 85 -0.11 -0.35 2.11
N PHE A 86 0.74 0.67 2.23
CA PHE A 86 2.19 0.49 2.08
C PHE A 86 2.73 -0.52 3.10
N LYS A 87 2.31 -0.42 4.36
CA LYS A 87 2.74 -1.36 5.40
C LYS A 87 2.29 -2.79 5.11
N LEU A 88 1.06 -2.97 4.62
CA LEU A 88 0.55 -4.29 4.27
C LEU A 88 1.34 -4.90 3.11
N ARG A 89 1.64 -4.11 2.09
CA ARG A 89 2.42 -4.56 0.94
C ARG A 89 3.86 -4.86 1.33
N TRP A 90 4.44 -4.05 2.22
CA TRP A 90 5.78 -4.32 2.73
C TRP A 90 5.86 -5.70 3.38
N LYS A 91 4.90 -6.01 4.26
CA LYS A 91 4.84 -7.32 4.91
C LYS A 91 4.69 -8.44 3.88
N ARG A 92 3.86 -8.23 2.88
CA ARG A 92 3.63 -9.22 1.83
C ARG A 92 4.89 -9.52 1.04
N PHE A 93 5.67 -8.49 0.71
CA PHE A 93 6.88 -8.64 -0.09
C PHE A 93 8.09 -9.10 0.70
N THR A 94 8.20 -8.73 1.97
CA THR A 94 9.37 -9.06 2.80
C THR A 94 9.12 -10.22 3.76
N GLY A 95 7.86 -10.54 4.05
CA GLY A 95 7.50 -11.50 5.08
C GLY A 95 7.63 -10.95 6.49
N GLN A 96 7.98 -9.68 6.65
CA GLN A 96 8.20 -9.04 7.94
C GLN A 96 7.33 -7.81 8.10
N ASP A 97 6.84 -7.59 9.31
CA ASP A 97 6.11 -6.37 9.63
C ASP A 97 7.05 -5.16 9.57
N LEU A 98 6.54 -4.05 9.04
CA LEU A 98 7.28 -2.81 9.06
C LEU A 98 7.23 -2.24 10.48
N PRO A 99 8.40 -2.05 11.15
CA PRO A 99 8.42 -1.61 12.56
C PRO A 99 8.23 -0.10 12.71
N LEU A 100 7.22 0.44 12.07
CA LEU A 100 6.86 1.87 12.12
C LEU A 100 5.36 1.99 12.37
N ASP A 101 4.97 3.04 13.08
CA ASP A 101 3.55 3.33 13.35
C ASP A 101 2.81 3.81 12.11
#